data_09caffe11ccc33f13a856d7275ad589b
#
_entry.id   09caffe11ccc33f13a856d7275ad589b
#
_cell.length_a   1.000
_cell.length_b   1.000
_cell.length_c   1.000
_cell.angle_alpha   90.00
_cell.angle_beta   90.00
_cell.angle_gamma   90.00
#
_symmetry.space_group_name_H-M   'P 1'
#
loop_
_entity.id
_entity.type
_entity.pdbx_description
1 polymer ?
#
loop_
_entity_poly.entity_id
_entity_poly.type
_entity_poly.pdbx_seq_one_letter_code
_entity_poly.pdbx_strand_id
1 'polypeptide(L)'
;MEPNVRIIAPWREWEFTSREDLIDYARKHDIEVPVTKKKPYSMDRNLMHISYEGGILEDPWTEPNEDMFLTTVSPEAAPDKPTYIEITLEKGVPVAIDGEKMSAFGIVDHLNKVGGANGIGRVDIVENRFVGMKSRGVYETPGCTILHAAHRAVETLTLDREVMHIRDGLIPKVAELIYYGFWYSPEMKAMMALTDEIQSVVNGTA
;
A
#
# COMPACT_ATOMS: atom_id res chain seq x y z
N MET A 1 19.88 0.11 16.65
CA MET A 1 18.81 0.87 17.33
C MET A 1 19.48 1.80 18.32
N GLU A 2 18.96 3.00 18.49
CA GLU A 2 19.48 4.00 19.42
C GLU A 2 18.71 3.89 20.76
N PRO A 3 19.32 3.33 21.81
CA PRO A 3 18.62 3.07 23.07
C PRO A 3 18.31 4.35 23.88
N ASN A 4 18.96 5.46 23.54
CA ASN A 4 18.83 6.72 24.28
C ASN A 4 17.88 7.70 23.59
N VAL A 5 17.14 7.28 22.57
CA VAL A 5 16.17 8.14 21.91
C VAL A 5 15.08 8.58 22.89
N ARG A 6 14.80 9.87 22.93
CA ARG A 6 13.71 10.41 23.74
C ARG A 6 12.39 10.16 23.06
N ILE A 7 11.51 9.45 23.75
CA ILE A 7 10.13 9.21 23.28
C ILE A 7 9.23 10.32 23.84
N ILE A 8 8.53 11.02 22.96
CA ILE A 8 7.50 12.00 23.30
C ILE A 8 6.16 11.39 22.89
N ALA A 9 5.30 11.15 23.87
CA ALA A 9 3.98 10.55 23.66
C ALA A 9 2.90 11.46 24.32
N PRO A 10 2.47 12.53 23.63
CA PRO A 10 1.54 13.52 24.20
C PRO A 10 0.26 12.92 24.74
N TRP A 11 -0.24 11.85 24.14
CA TRP A 11 -1.42 11.11 24.59
C TRP A 11 -1.34 10.63 26.05
N ARG A 12 -0.14 10.44 26.59
CA ARG A 12 0.05 10.02 27.98
C ARG A 12 0.00 11.18 28.97
N GLU A 13 0.09 12.39 28.46
CA GLU A 13 0.20 13.62 29.26
C GLU A 13 -1.03 14.51 29.07
N TRP A 14 -1.77 14.36 27.97
CA TRP A 14 -2.95 15.13 27.65
C TRP A 14 -4.20 14.56 28.31
N GLU A 15 -5.15 15.44 28.61
CA GLU A 15 -6.45 15.08 29.21
C GLU A 15 -7.49 14.63 28.14
N PHE A 16 -7.13 14.61 26.86
CA PHE A 16 -8.02 14.20 25.78
C PHE A 16 -8.28 12.71 25.82
N THR A 17 -9.56 12.33 25.78
CA THR A 17 -9.99 10.93 25.86
C THR A 17 -10.64 10.45 24.56
N SER A 18 -10.96 11.37 23.64
CA SER A 18 -11.70 11.06 22.43
C SER A 18 -11.16 11.79 21.21
N ARG A 19 -11.52 11.28 20.01
CA ARG A 19 -11.29 11.99 18.75
C ARG A 19 -12.00 13.33 18.70
N GLU A 20 -13.18 13.44 19.35
CA GLU A 20 -13.97 14.67 19.39
C GLU A 20 -13.22 15.77 20.15
N ASP A 21 -12.61 15.45 21.28
CA ASP A 21 -11.78 16.39 22.05
C ASP A 21 -10.63 16.95 21.20
N LEU A 22 -10.01 16.09 20.37
CA LEU A 22 -8.92 16.50 19.47
C LEU A 22 -9.41 17.38 18.33
N ILE A 23 -10.58 17.11 17.77
CA ILE A 23 -11.18 17.95 16.74
C ILE A 23 -11.49 19.33 17.31
N ASP A 24 -12.03 19.39 18.52
CA ASP A 24 -12.33 20.65 19.18
C ASP A 24 -11.05 21.41 19.57
N TYR A 25 -10.02 20.71 19.99
CA TYR A 25 -8.70 21.30 20.20
C TYR A 25 -8.12 21.87 18.90
N ALA A 26 -8.16 21.10 17.81
CA ALA A 26 -7.68 21.54 16.51
C ALA A 26 -8.41 22.82 16.03
N ARG A 27 -9.73 22.87 16.17
CA ARG A 27 -10.53 24.06 15.86
C ARG A 27 -10.13 25.27 16.69
N LYS A 28 -9.93 25.07 18.00
CA LYS A 28 -9.53 26.13 18.93
C LYS A 28 -8.16 26.74 18.58
N HIS A 29 -7.32 25.97 17.92
CA HIS A 29 -5.95 26.36 17.58
C HIS A 29 -5.73 26.59 16.08
N ASP A 30 -6.81 26.68 15.28
CA ASP A 30 -6.77 26.88 13.84
C ASP A 30 -5.91 25.84 13.10
N ILE A 31 -5.90 24.59 13.62
CA ILE A 31 -5.21 23.46 12.98
C ILE A 31 -6.17 22.80 11.98
N GLU A 32 -5.79 22.84 10.71
CA GLU A 32 -6.56 22.15 9.66
C GLU A 32 -6.45 20.63 9.83
N VAL A 33 -7.58 19.96 9.98
CA VAL A 33 -7.66 18.50 10.01
C VAL A 33 -8.61 18.00 8.93
N PRO A 34 -8.21 17.01 8.11
CA PRO A 34 -9.03 16.50 7.01
C PRO A 34 -10.23 15.67 7.50
N VAL A 35 -10.24 15.31 8.79
CA VAL A 35 -11.28 14.47 9.38
C VAL A 35 -12.46 15.31 9.83
N THR A 36 -13.65 14.96 9.37
CA THR A 36 -14.89 15.58 9.80
C THR A 36 -15.82 14.56 10.44
N LYS A 37 -16.79 15.01 11.25
CA LYS A 37 -17.86 14.15 11.82
C LYS A 37 -18.69 13.43 10.73
N LYS A 38 -18.59 13.85 9.47
CA LYS A 38 -19.29 13.25 8.31
C LYS A 38 -18.53 12.11 7.64
N LYS A 39 -17.22 11.92 7.95
CA LYS A 39 -16.41 10.80 7.42
C LYS A 39 -15.95 9.95 8.61
N PRO A 40 -16.75 8.97 9.04
CA PRO A 40 -16.56 8.27 10.31
C PRO A 40 -15.51 7.14 10.27
N TYR A 41 -14.72 7.02 9.23
CA TYR A 41 -13.64 6.04 9.10
C TYR A 41 -12.27 6.71 9.26
N SER A 42 -11.28 5.93 9.67
CA SER A 42 -9.87 6.33 9.66
C SER A 42 -9.28 6.18 8.26
N MET A 43 -8.34 7.04 7.91
CA MET A 43 -7.68 7.01 6.63
C MET A 43 -6.18 7.28 6.83
N ASP A 44 -5.35 6.37 6.32
CA ASP A 44 -3.90 6.53 6.23
C ASP A 44 -3.47 6.57 4.77
N ARG A 45 -2.72 7.61 4.41
CA ARG A 45 -2.30 7.84 3.03
C ARG A 45 -0.78 7.94 2.92
N ASN A 46 -0.24 7.22 1.94
CA ASN A 46 1.14 7.37 1.50
C ASN A 46 1.22 7.27 -0.04
N LEU A 47 2.44 7.26 -0.60
CA LEU A 47 2.63 7.18 -2.05
C LEU A 47 2.11 5.86 -2.65
N MET A 48 2.18 4.76 -1.91
CA MET A 48 1.85 3.43 -2.42
C MET A 48 0.36 3.10 -2.32
N HIS A 49 -0.30 3.58 -1.28
CA HIS A 49 -1.72 3.27 -1.05
C HIS A 49 -2.42 4.28 -0.15
N ILE A 50 -3.74 4.20 -0.15
CA ILE A 50 -4.61 4.74 0.89
C ILE A 50 -5.30 3.56 1.55
N SER A 51 -5.30 3.51 2.89
CA SER A 51 -6.09 2.56 3.67
C SER A 51 -7.25 3.26 4.35
N TYR A 52 -8.39 2.60 4.40
CA TYR A 52 -9.59 3.02 5.09
C TYR A 52 -10.00 1.95 6.08
N GLU A 53 -10.24 2.31 7.34
CA GLU A 53 -10.66 1.38 8.39
C GLU A 53 -11.51 2.08 9.46
N GLY A 54 -12.19 1.29 10.27
CA GLY A 54 -13.01 1.79 11.39
C GLY A 54 -14.32 2.44 10.96
N GLY A 55 -15.05 3.01 11.91
CA GLY A 55 -16.36 3.63 11.67
C GLY A 55 -17.35 2.67 11.05
N ILE A 56 -17.91 3.03 9.88
CA ILE A 56 -18.87 2.18 9.16
C ILE A 56 -18.28 0.82 8.72
N LEU A 57 -16.95 0.73 8.58
CA LEU A 57 -16.25 -0.50 8.17
C LEU A 57 -16.06 -1.50 9.32
N GLU A 58 -16.46 -1.15 10.55
CA GLU A 58 -16.46 -2.09 11.68
C GLU A 58 -17.52 -3.18 11.49
N ASP A 59 -18.60 -2.88 10.77
CA ASP A 59 -19.56 -3.86 10.30
C ASP A 59 -19.12 -4.42 8.92
N PRO A 60 -18.67 -5.70 8.87
CA PRO A 60 -18.21 -6.30 7.60
C PRO A 60 -19.30 -6.41 6.52
N TRP A 61 -20.59 -6.25 6.87
CA TRP A 61 -21.72 -6.25 5.93
C TRP A 61 -21.97 -4.87 5.30
N THR A 62 -21.39 -3.82 5.87
CA THR A 62 -21.58 -2.47 5.34
C THR A 62 -20.68 -2.25 4.15
N GLU A 63 -21.27 -1.98 2.99
CA GLU A 63 -20.55 -1.65 1.76
C GLU A 63 -19.81 -0.31 1.88
N PRO A 64 -18.56 -0.19 1.41
CA PRO A 64 -17.86 1.09 1.33
C PRO A 64 -18.61 2.07 0.43
N ASN A 65 -18.82 3.30 0.91
CA ASN A 65 -19.44 4.33 0.09
C ASN A 65 -18.52 4.77 -1.06
N GLU A 66 -19.07 5.06 -2.25
CA GLU A 66 -18.26 5.49 -3.40
C GLU A 66 -17.48 6.80 -3.13
N ASP A 67 -18.00 7.71 -2.32
CA ASP A 67 -17.34 8.95 -1.92
C ASP A 67 -16.15 8.76 -0.97
N MET A 68 -15.90 7.52 -0.53
CA MET A 68 -14.73 7.14 0.26
C MET A 68 -13.47 7.17 -0.59
N PHE A 69 -13.56 6.72 -1.85
CA PHE A 69 -12.42 6.59 -2.75
C PHE A 69 -11.95 7.96 -3.27
N LEU A 70 -10.64 8.22 -3.16
CA LEU A 70 -10.05 9.52 -3.45
C LEU A 70 -9.18 9.53 -4.71
N THR A 71 -8.62 8.39 -5.09
CA THR A 71 -7.62 8.30 -6.15
C THR A 71 -8.05 7.43 -7.32
N THR A 72 -9.11 6.66 -7.15
CA THR A 72 -9.62 5.76 -8.19
C THR A 72 -11.06 6.09 -8.55
N VAL A 73 -11.38 6.07 -9.83
CA VAL A 73 -12.76 6.06 -10.29
C VAL A 73 -13.37 4.67 -10.07
N SER A 74 -14.71 4.56 -10.00
CA SER A 74 -15.34 3.25 -9.96
C SER A 74 -15.09 2.48 -11.26
N PRO A 75 -15.10 1.13 -11.24
CA PRO A 75 -14.99 0.33 -12.47
C PRO A 75 -16.04 0.71 -13.52
N GLU A 76 -17.27 1.10 -13.11
CA GLU A 76 -18.36 1.53 -13.98
C GLU A 76 -18.10 2.89 -14.64
N ALA A 77 -17.33 3.75 -13.97
CA ALA A 77 -16.96 5.07 -14.49
C ALA A 77 -15.61 5.07 -15.24
N ALA A 78 -14.92 3.94 -15.26
CA ALA A 78 -13.65 3.80 -15.97
C ALA A 78 -13.86 3.89 -17.49
N PRO A 79 -12.82 4.29 -18.27
CA PRO A 79 -12.91 4.35 -19.73
C PRO A 79 -13.22 2.98 -20.35
N ASP A 80 -14.09 2.96 -21.36
CA ASP A 80 -14.39 1.73 -22.15
C ASP A 80 -13.20 1.27 -23.00
N LYS A 81 -12.28 2.18 -23.34
CA LYS A 81 -11.09 1.86 -24.13
C LYS A 81 -9.93 1.49 -23.21
N PRO A 82 -9.21 0.37 -23.51
CA PRO A 82 -8.04 0.00 -22.73
C PRO A 82 -6.92 1.05 -22.86
N THR A 83 -6.22 1.28 -21.76
CA THR A 83 -4.96 2.04 -21.72
C THR A 83 -3.81 1.04 -21.65
N TYR A 84 -2.91 1.07 -22.63
CA TYR A 84 -1.71 0.24 -22.63
C TYR A 84 -0.54 1.04 -22.06
N ILE A 85 0.26 0.38 -21.24
CA ILE A 85 1.51 0.90 -20.69
C ILE A 85 2.56 -0.21 -20.77
N GLU A 86 3.80 0.17 -20.98
CA GLU A 86 4.93 -0.74 -21.02
C GLU A 86 5.88 -0.42 -19.87
N ILE A 87 6.18 -1.39 -19.00
CA ILE A 87 7.05 -1.22 -17.84
C ILE A 87 8.31 -2.04 -18.03
N THR A 88 9.47 -1.37 -18.03
CA THR A 88 10.78 -2.03 -18.09
C THR A 88 11.31 -2.28 -16.70
N LEU A 89 11.76 -3.52 -16.47
CA LEU A 89 12.36 -3.99 -15.22
C LEU A 89 13.83 -4.33 -15.42
N GLU A 90 14.69 -3.89 -14.53
CA GLU A 90 16.11 -4.28 -14.43
C GLU A 90 16.36 -4.86 -13.04
N LYS A 91 16.74 -6.14 -12.97
CA LYS A 91 16.93 -6.89 -11.71
C LYS A 91 15.73 -6.77 -10.76
N GLY A 92 14.52 -6.93 -11.30
CA GLY A 92 13.28 -6.80 -10.56
C GLY A 92 12.85 -5.37 -10.21
N VAL A 93 13.65 -4.35 -10.52
CA VAL A 93 13.35 -2.96 -10.22
C VAL A 93 12.75 -2.28 -11.45
N PRO A 94 11.58 -1.62 -11.36
CA PRO A 94 11.03 -0.86 -12.46
C PRO A 94 11.88 0.40 -12.71
N VAL A 95 12.31 0.60 -13.95
CA VAL A 95 13.26 1.67 -14.34
C VAL A 95 12.71 2.61 -15.42
N ALA A 96 11.70 2.17 -16.19
CA ALA A 96 11.12 2.97 -17.26
C ALA A 96 9.65 2.64 -17.47
N ILE A 97 8.89 3.62 -17.99
CA ILE A 97 7.52 3.47 -18.50
C ILE A 97 7.50 3.97 -19.93
N ASP A 98 6.95 3.17 -20.86
CA ASP A 98 6.86 3.48 -22.31
C ASP A 98 8.23 3.90 -22.91
N GLY A 99 9.30 3.28 -22.43
CA GLY A 99 10.68 3.58 -22.85
C GLY A 99 11.32 4.80 -22.17
N GLU A 100 10.57 5.59 -21.40
CA GLU A 100 11.10 6.74 -20.66
C GLU A 100 11.62 6.32 -19.28
N LYS A 101 12.91 6.57 -19.01
CA LYS A 101 13.51 6.32 -17.68
C LYS A 101 12.97 7.32 -16.66
N MET A 102 12.57 6.80 -15.52
CA MET A 102 11.99 7.58 -14.42
C MET A 102 12.62 7.20 -13.08
N SER A 103 12.52 8.11 -12.11
CA SER A 103 12.80 7.76 -10.71
C SER A 103 11.73 6.80 -10.17
N ALA A 104 12.06 6.04 -9.12
CA ALA A 104 11.09 5.16 -8.45
C ALA A 104 9.83 5.92 -8.01
N PHE A 105 9.99 7.13 -7.49
CA PHE A 105 8.86 8.02 -7.18
C PHE A 105 8.03 8.34 -8.42
N GLY A 106 8.70 8.75 -9.52
CA GLY A 106 8.01 9.12 -10.78
C GLY A 106 7.20 7.95 -11.36
N ILE A 107 7.75 6.74 -11.31
CA ILE A 107 7.05 5.53 -11.76
C ILE A 107 5.76 5.30 -10.93
N VAL A 108 5.86 5.29 -9.61
CA VAL A 108 4.69 5.03 -8.75
C VAL A 108 3.65 6.14 -8.89
N ASP A 109 4.08 7.41 -8.93
CA ASP A 109 3.17 8.55 -9.10
C ASP A 109 2.44 8.51 -10.45
N HIS A 110 3.17 8.21 -11.54
CA HIS A 110 2.58 8.04 -12.87
C HIS A 110 1.56 6.90 -12.90
N LEU A 111 1.93 5.73 -12.38
CA LEU A 111 1.06 4.55 -12.36
C LEU A 111 -0.15 4.73 -11.44
N ASN A 112 -0.02 5.47 -10.35
CA ASN A 112 -1.16 5.85 -9.51
C ASN A 112 -2.19 6.67 -10.30
N LYS A 113 -1.74 7.62 -11.11
CA LYS A 113 -2.62 8.46 -11.94
C LYS A 113 -3.30 7.64 -13.04
N VAL A 114 -2.51 6.85 -13.78
CA VAL A 114 -3.04 6.00 -14.86
C VAL A 114 -3.99 4.94 -14.29
N GLY A 115 -3.57 4.20 -13.28
CA GLY A 115 -4.38 3.15 -12.66
C GLY A 115 -5.66 3.71 -12.03
N GLY A 116 -5.56 4.82 -11.32
CA GLY A 116 -6.71 5.48 -10.70
C GLY A 116 -7.75 5.93 -11.73
N ALA A 117 -7.32 6.53 -12.84
CA ALA A 117 -8.19 6.94 -13.93
C ALA A 117 -8.85 5.76 -14.66
N ASN A 118 -8.29 4.57 -14.57
CA ASN A 118 -8.81 3.35 -15.18
C ASN A 118 -9.50 2.40 -14.16
N GLY A 119 -9.81 2.87 -12.95
CA GLY A 119 -10.54 2.10 -11.95
C GLY A 119 -9.74 0.92 -11.36
N ILE A 120 -8.42 0.97 -11.44
CA ILE A 120 -7.52 -0.11 -10.98
C ILE A 120 -7.10 0.14 -9.53
N GLY A 121 -7.03 -0.94 -8.74
CA GLY A 121 -6.34 -0.94 -7.45
C GLY A 121 -7.23 -0.75 -6.23
N ARG A 122 -8.54 -0.89 -6.35
CA ARG A 122 -9.44 -1.01 -5.19
C ARG A 122 -9.37 -2.41 -4.61
N VAL A 123 -9.20 -2.50 -3.30
CA VAL A 123 -9.18 -3.76 -2.56
C VAL A 123 -10.10 -3.63 -1.35
N ASP A 124 -10.99 -4.60 -1.17
CA ASP A 124 -11.92 -4.68 -0.04
C ASP A 124 -11.80 -6.08 0.56
N ILE A 125 -11.24 -6.18 1.76
CA ILE A 125 -10.91 -7.45 2.40
C ILE A 125 -11.29 -7.45 3.87
N VAL A 126 -11.56 -8.64 4.40
CA VAL A 126 -11.61 -8.88 5.84
C VAL A 126 -10.30 -9.55 6.26
N GLU A 127 -9.53 -8.86 7.06
CA GLU A 127 -8.21 -9.26 7.50
C GLU A 127 -8.14 -9.51 9.01
N ASN A 128 -7.05 -10.13 9.48
CA ASN A 128 -6.78 -10.32 10.89
C ASN A 128 -5.87 -9.20 11.40
N ARG A 129 -6.28 -8.54 12.48
CA ARG A 129 -5.36 -7.71 13.26
C ARG A 129 -4.36 -8.59 14.01
N PHE A 130 -3.23 -8.02 14.43
CA PHE A 130 -2.19 -8.72 15.20
C PHE A 130 -2.75 -9.53 16.39
N VAL A 131 -3.76 -9.02 17.06
CA VAL A 131 -4.44 -9.66 18.19
C VAL A 131 -5.49 -10.72 17.79
N GLY A 132 -5.59 -11.04 16.51
CA GLY A 132 -6.53 -12.06 15.99
C GLY A 132 -7.95 -11.58 15.73
N MET A 133 -8.25 -10.30 15.95
CA MET A 133 -9.56 -9.73 15.62
C MET A 133 -9.72 -9.56 14.11
N LYS A 134 -10.90 -9.87 13.61
CA LYS A 134 -11.30 -9.56 12.23
C LYS A 134 -11.55 -8.06 12.09
N SER A 135 -11.11 -7.50 10.97
CA SER A 135 -11.34 -6.10 10.62
C SER A 135 -11.52 -5.98 9.12
N ARG A 136 -12.51 -5.22 8.66
CA ARG A 136 -12.61 -4.87 7.25
C ARG A 136 -11.66 -3.72 6.95
N GLY A 137 -10.82 -3.90 5.93
CA GLY A 137 -9.96 -2.88 5.38
C GLY A 137 -10.30 -2.64 3.92
N VAL A 138 -10.39 -1.37 3.54
CA VAL A 138 -10.59 -0.94 2.15
C VAL A 138 -9.37 -0.15 1.73
N TYR A 139 -8.87 -0.42 0.52
CA TYR A 139 -7.61 0.15 0.06
C TYR A 139 -7.74 0.67 -1.36
N GLU A 140 -6.97 1.73 -1.65
CA GLU A 140 -6.68 2.17 -3.01
C GLU A 140 -5.17 2.06 -3.24
N THR A 141 -4.75 1.20 -4.17
CA THR A 141 -3.35 0.95 -4.48
C THR A 141 -3.11 0.79 -5.99
N PRO A 142 -3.47 1.78 -6.81
CA PRO A 142 -3.48 1.64 -8.26
C PRO A 142 -2.10 1.35 -8.84
N GLY A 143 -1.09 2.13 -8.51
CA GLY A 143 0.26 1.96 -9.06
C GLY A 143 0.91 0.63 -8.65
N CYS A 144 0.78 0.24 -7.38
CA CYS A 144 1.36 -1.02 -6.91
C CYS A 144 0.63 -2.24 -7.49
N THR A 145 -0.67 -2.15 -7.76
CA THR A 145 -1.42 -3.22 -8.45
C THR A 145 -0.87 -3.44 -9.85
N ILE A 146 -0.64 -2.38 -10.61
CA ILE A 146 -0.06 -2.44 -11.95
C ILE A 146 1.39 -2.98 -11.89
N LEU A 147 2.22 -2.44 -10.99
CA LEU A 147 3.60 -2.90 -10.81
C LEU A 147 3.67 -4.38 -10.44
N HIS A 148 2.82 -4.84 -9.54
CA HIS A 148 2.76 -6.24 -9.15
C HIS A 148 2.40 -7.14 -10.34
N ALA A 149 1.44 -6.76 -11.16
CA ALA A 149 1.03 -7.51 -12.34
C ALA A 149 2.16 -7.58 -13.39
N ALA A 150 2.78 -6.44 -13.71
CA ALA A 150 3.88 -6.36 -14.68
C ALA A 150 5.13 -7.13 -14.19
N HIS A 151 5.50 -6.94 -12.92
CA HIS A 151 6.62 -7.63 -12.31
C HIS A 151 6.42 -9.15 -12.36
N ARG A 152 5.23 -9.62 -11.97
CA ARG A 152 4.88 -11.04 -12.03
C ARG A 152 4.94 -11.59 -13.45
N ALA A 153 4.50 -10.84 -14.44
CA ALA A 153 4.58 -11.24 -15.84
C ALA A 153 6.03 -11.48 -16.28
N VAL A 154 6.97 -10.58 -15.94
CA VAL A 154 8.39 -10.76 -16.24
C VAL A 154 8.99 -11.94 -15.46
N GLU A 155 8.66 -12.11 -14.19
CA GLU A 155 9.10 -13.26 -13.38
C GLU A 155 8.71 -14.59 -14.02
N THR A 156 7.51 -14.71 -14.58
CA THR A 156 7.07 -15.97 -15.22
C THR A 156 7.92 -16.36 -16.44
N LEU A 157 8.59 -15.41 -17.06
CA LEU A 157 9.47 -15.65 -18.21
C LEU A 157 10.93 -15.84 -17.81
N THR A 158 11.37 -15.29 -16.70
CA THR A 158 12.78 -15.19 -16.34
C THR A 158 13.20 -16.09 -15.21
N LEU A 159 12.26 -16.51 -14.35
CA LEU A 159 12.54 -17.39 -13.22
C LEU A 159 12.30 -18.86 -13.57
N ASP A 160 13.18 -19.71 -13.09
CA ASP A 160 12.99 -21.15 -13.03
C ASP A 160 11.77 -21.48 -12.13
N ARG A 161 11.07 -22.59 -12.43
CA ARG A 161 9.88 -23.01 -11.71
C ARG A 161 10.11 -23.17 -10.20
N GLU A 162 11.21 -23.82 -9.81
CA GLU A 162 11.49 -24.10 -8.40
C GLU A 162 11.89 -22.82 -7.65
N VAL A 163 12.60 -21.92 -8.32
CA VAL A 163 12.93 -20.58 -7.80
C VAL A 163 11.67 -19.74 -7.60
N MET A 164 10.71 -19.81 -8.54
CA MET A 164 9.39 -19.17 -8.36
C MET A 164 8.65 -19.70 -7.14
N HIS A 165 8.66 -21.02 -6.91
CA HIS A 165 8.02 -21.60 -5.73
C HIS A 165 8.68 -21.13 -4.43
N ILE A 166 10.01 -21.05 -4.40
CA ILE A 166 10.76 -20.50 -3.25
C ILE A 166 10.34 -19.04 -3.02
N ARG A 167 10.38 -18.24 -4.08
CA ARG A 167 9.99 -16.81 -4.03
C ARG A 167 8.58 -16.61 -3.50
N ASP A 168 7.61 -17.38 -4.00
CA ASP A 168 6.22 -17.30 -3.58
C ASP A 168 6.06 -17.71 -2.10
N GLY A 169 6.85 -18.67 -1.64
CA GLY A 169 6.89 -19.08 -0.24
C GLY A 169 7.47 -18.03 0.71
N LEU A 170 8.30 -17.09 0.21
CA LEU A 170 8.86 -16.00 1.02
C LEU A 170 7.85 -14.89 1.32
N ILE A 171 6.88 -14.66 0.43
CA ILE A 171 5.96 -13.51 0.50
C ILE A 171 5.29 -13.38 1.88
N PRO A 172 4.64 -14.42 2.44
CA PRO A 172 3.96 -14.29 3.72
C PRO A 172 4.93 -13.93 4.85
N LYS A 173 6.15 -14.50 4.82
CA LYS A 173 7.14 -14.23 5.86
C LYS A 173 7.73 -12.82 5.78
N VAL A 174 8.01 -12.34 4.58
CA VAL A 174 8.46 -10.95 4.39
C VAL A 174 7.36 -9.97 4.80
N ALA A 175 6.11 -10.23 4.41
CA ALA A 175 4.97 -9.42 4.81
C ALA A 175 4.80 -9.37 6.35
N GLU A 176 4.93 -10.50 7.03
CA GLU A 176 4.90 -10.58 8.50
C GLU A 176 6.01 -9.73 9.14
N LEU A 177 7.24 -9.83 8.66
CA LEU A 177 8.37 -9.05 9.17
C LEU A 177 8.18 -7.54 8.97
N ILE A 178 7.62 -7.14 7.83
CA ILE A 178 7.26 -5.74 7.55
C ILE A 178 6.17 -5.27 8.53
N TYR A 179 5.10 -6.05 8.67
CA TYR A 179 3.98 -5.72 9.55
C TYR A 179 4.39 -5.54 11.01
N TYR A 180 5.33 -6.38 11.49
CA TYR A 180 5.87 -6.30 12.85
C TYR A 180 6.98 -5.26 13.02
N GLY A 181 7.39 -4.57 11.96
CA GLY A 181 8.44 -3.56 12.02
C GLY A 181 9.86 -4.12 12.16
N PHE A 182 10.10 -5.37 11.77
CA PHE A 182 11.40 -6.05 11.90
C PHE A 182 12.36 -5.78 10.72
N TRP A 183 12.38 -4.54 10.23
CA TRP A 183 13.23 -4.11 9.11
C TRP A 183 14.73 -4.40 9.28
N TYR A 184 15.23 -4.35 10.51
CA TYR A 184 16.66 -4.51 10.81
C TYR A 184 16.98 -5.84 11.46
N SER A 185 16.04 -6.77 11.49
CA SER A 185 16.26 -8.10 12.07
C SER A 185 17.18 -8.95 11.18
N PRO A 186 17.89 -9.95 11.77
CA PRO A 186 18.67 -10.91 10.99
C PRO A 186 17.83 -11.66 9.96
N GLU A 187 16.57 -11.98 10.31
CA GLU A 187 15.62 -12.67 9.44
C GLU A 187 15.33 -11.82 8.18
N MET A 188 15.04 -10.52 8.36
CA MET A 188 14.79 -9.63 7.23
C MET A 188 16.02 -9.56 6.31
N LYS A 189 17.23 -9.48 6.87
CA LYS A 189 18.46 -9.48 6.07
C LYS A 189 18.59 -10.75 5.23
N ALA A 190 18.31 -11.91 5.82
CA ALA A 190 18.37 -13.19 5.11
C ALA A 190 17.32 -13.25 3.98
N MET A 191 16.07 -12.82 4.25
CA MET A 191 15.00 -12.78 3.27
C MET A 191 15.34 -11.82 2.11
N MET A 192 15.86 -10.64 2.41
CA MET A 192 16.25 -9.67 1.38
C MET A 192 17.42 -10.16 0.53
N ALA A 193 18.45 -10.79 1.13
CA ALA A 193 19.56 -11.35 0.39
C ALA A 193 19.10 -12.44 -0.60
N LEU A 194 18.17 -13.30 -0.17
CA LEU A 194 17.59 -14.31 -1.05
C LEU A 194 16.73 -13.67 -2.14
N THR A 195 15.95 -12.65 -1.79
CA THR A 195 15.14 -11.89 -2.77
C THR A 195 16.03 -11.21 -3.81
N ASP A 196 17.11 -10.54 -3.40
CA ASP A 196 18.04 -9.86 -4.30
C ASP A 196 18.70 -10.84 -5.28
N GLU A 197 19.07 -12.02 -4.81
CA GLU A 197 19.63 -13.08 -5.68
C GLU A 197 18.59 -13.56 -6.70
N ILE A 198 17.36 -13.85 -6.25
CA ILE A 198 16.28 -14.26 -7.15
C ILE A 198 15.98 -13.17 -8.18
N GLN A 199 15.92 -11.92 -7.76
CA GLN A 199 15.60 -10.80 -8.65
C GLN A 199 16.73 -10.42 -9.62
N SER A 200 17.95 -10.88 -9.38
CA SER A 200 19.12 -10.55 -10.23
C SER A 200 18.93 -10.89 -11.71
N VAL A 201 18.10 -11.88 -12.02
CA VAL A 201 17.79 -12.35 -13.38
C VAL A 201 16.48 -11.82 -13.94
N VAL A 202 15.69 -11.11 -13.14
CA VAL A 202 14.38 -10.57 -13.55
C VAL A 202 14.58 -9.29 -14.34
N ASN A 203 14.81 -9.43 -15.64
CA ASN A 203 15.00 -8.33 -16.57
C ASN A 203 14.05 -8.51 -17.75
N GLY A 204 13.37 -7.44 -18.14
CA GLY A 204 12.45 -7.48 -19.26
C GLY A 204 11.42 -6.36 -19.22
N THR A 205 10.48 -6.46 -20.14
CA THR A 205 9.41 -5.47 -20.32
C THR A 205 8.07 -6.19 -20.35
N ALA A 206 7.07 -5.64 -19.70
CA ALA A 206 5.70 -6.15 -19.65
C ALA A 206 4.70 -5.02 -19.87
#